data_c0821555eb930a9f216b188719929a90
#
_entry.id   c0821555eb930a9f216b188719929a90
#
_cell.length_a   1.000
_cell.length_b   1.000
_cell.length_c   1.000
_cell.angle_alpha   90.00
_cell.angle_beta   90.00
_cell.angle_gamma   90.00
#
_symmetry.space_group_name_H-M   'P 1'
#
loop_
_entity.id
_entity.type
_entity.pdbx_description
1 polymer ?
#
loop_
_entity_poly.entity_id
_entity_poly.type
_entity_poly.pdbx_seq_one_letter_code
_entity_poly.pdbx_strand_id
1 'polypeptide(L)'
;MTDKPNNDQRSDLTLASRRSFLKHSIIAASGVALFGGMSLGMRSAAWAAGGDVETSKAKLGFIALTDAAPLFVAAEKGFFAKYGMTEVEVLKQSSWGTTRDNLVLGSAKNGIDGAHILTPMPYLISAGIVTPNNQPVPMSILARLNLAGQCISVGEEYRDLKIGLDSTPFKAALEAKKAGGKKVSAAVTFPGGTHDLWMRYWLAAGGIDPNADINTIVVPPAQMVANMKVGSMDTFCVCEPWNAQLINQKIGYTANTTGELWHNHPEKAFALRSDYVATNPNAARALTMAIMEAQQFCEKAENKEEVAKICSQRKWIGAPYKDIVDRMKGNFAYGTGKVIENHP
;
A
#
# COMPACT_ATOMS: atom_id res chain seq x y z
N MET A 1 1.58 -32.94 -59.27
CA MET A 1 2.82 -33.09 -58.50
C MET A 1 2.80 -31.99 -57.43
N THR A 2 2.43 -32.35 -56.22
CA THR A 2 2.24 -31.44 -55.08
C THR A 2 3.30 -31.77 -54.07
N ASP A 3 4.29 -30.88 -53.89
CA ASP A 3 5.29 -31.00 -52.87
C ASP A 3 4.72 -30.61 -51.51
N LYS A 4 4.83 -31.52 -50.53
CA LYS A 4 4.57 -31.27 -49.11
C LYS A 4 5.86 -30.77 -48.43
N PRO A 5 5.82 -29.72 -47.63
CA PRO A 5 7.00 -29.31 -46.88
C PRO A 5 7.20 -30.22 -45.65
N ASN A 6 8.45 -30.57 -45.46
CA ASN A 6 8.99 -31.46 -44.45
C ASN A 6 8.85 -30.90 -43.01
N ASN A 7 8.30 -31.71 -42.10
CA ASN A 7 7.85 -31.33 -40.77
C ASN A 7 8.86 -31.69 -39.65
N ASP A 8 10.18 -31.68 -39.94
CA ASP A 8 11.22 -32.20 -39.02
C ASP A 8 12.02 -31.15 -38.19
N GLN A 9 11.65 -29.87 -38.27
CA GLN A 9 12.39 -28.86 -37.48
C GLN A 9 11.71 -28.44 -36.16
N ARG A 10 10.54 -29.03 -35.77
CA ARG A 10 9.84 -28.67 -34.53
C ARG A 10 10.19 -29.48 -33.30
N SER A 11 10.92 -30.58 -33.44
CA SER A 11 11.23 -31.47 -32.30
C SER A 11 12.48 -31.08 -31.53
N ASP A 12 13.46 -30.41 -32.14
CA ASP A 12 14.74 -30.14 -31.47
C ASP A 12 14.70 -28.91 -30.53
N LEU A 13 13.83 -27.94 -30.80
CA LEU A 13 13.70 -26.75 -29.94
C LEU A 13 13.02 -27.06 -28.59
N THR A 14 12.18 -28.10 -28.54
CA THR A 14 11.45 -28.48 -27.31
C THR A 14 12.32 -29.29 -26.32
N LEU A 15 13.30 -30.05 -26.81
CA LEU A 15 14.19 -30.87 -25.97
C LEU A 15 15.31 -30.04 -25.31
N ALA A 16 15.85 -29.05 -26.02
CA ALA A 16 16.83 -28.12 -25.45
C ALA A 16 16.21 -27.25 -24.34
N SER A 17 14.98 -26.78 -24.52
CA SER A 17 14.21 -26.01 -23.55
C SER A 17 13.91 -26.82 -22.27
N ARG A 18 13.51 -28.08 -22.38
CA ARG A 18 13.23 -28.96 -21.23
C ARG A 18 14.47 -29.30 -20.41
N ARG A 19 15.62 -29.54 -21.06
CA ARG A 19 16.90 -29.78 -20.36
C ARG A 19 17.42 -28.55 -19.66
N SER A 20 17.28 -27.38 -20.26
CA SER A 20 17.63 -26.10 -19.63
C SER A 20 16.74 -25.82 -18.42
N PHE A 21 15.43 -26.03 -18.54
CA PHE A 21 14.48 -25.88 -17.43
C PHE A 21 14.78 -26.82 -16.26
N LEU A 22 15.06 -28.10 -16.53
CA LEU A 22 15.41 -29.06 -15.48
C LEU A 22 16.74 -28.74 -14.78
N LYS A 23 17.75 -28.25 -15.50
CA LYS A 23 19.02 -27.81 -14.89
C LYS A 23 18.82 -26.60 -13.94
N HIS A 24 18.01 -25.62 -14.35
CA HIS A 24 17.69 -24.48 -13.49
C HIS A 24 16.78 -24.85 -12.31
N SER A 25 15.89 -25.82 -12.48
CA SER A 25 15.04 -26.34 -11.40
C SER A 25 15.82 -27.15 -10.36
N ILE A 26 16.87 -27.89 -10.77
CA ILE A 26 17.74 -28.61 -9.85
C ILE A 26 18.61 -27.64 -9.04
N ILE A 27 19.08 -26.54 -9.64
CA ILE A 27 19.82 -25.48 -8.93
C ILE A 27 18.90 -24.76 -7.93
N ALA A 28 17.64 -24.49 -8.29
CA ALA A 28 16.66 -23.91 -7.38
C ALA A 28 16.27 -24.85 -6.23
N ALA A 29 16.09 -26.16 -6.51
CA ALA A 29 15.75 -27.15 -5.48
C ALA A 29 16.91 -27.42 -4.52
N SER A 30 18.16 -27.45 -5.00
CA SER A 30 19.35 -27.57 -4.14
C SER A 30 19.57 -26.32 -3.28
N GLY A 31 19.22 -25.13 -3.77
CA GLY A 31 19.19 -23.89 -2.98
C GLY A 31 18.22 -23.97 -1.80
N VAL A 32 16.99 -24.40 -2.03
CA VAL A 32 15.97 -24.55 -0.98
C VAL A 32 16.36 -25.61 0.08
N ALA A 33 16.97 -26.72 -0.33
CA ALA A 33 17.42 -27.76 0.59
C ALA A 33 18.62 -27.32 1.47
N LEU A 34 19.53 -26.52 0.93
CA LEU A 34 20.67 -25.96 1.68
C LEU A 34 20.24 -24.92 2.71
N PHE A 35 19.18 -24.14 2.44
CA PHE A 35 18.70 -23.09 3.34
C PHE A 35 17.73 -23.59 4.42
N GLY A 36 17.12 -24.77 4.24
CA GLY A 36 16.14 -25.34 5.19
C GLY A 36 16.66 -25.60 6.59
N GLY A 37 17.96 -25.93 6.74
CA GLY A 37 18.64 -26.23 8.00
C GLY A 37 19.42 -25.07 8.63
N MET A 38 19.50 -23.89 7.99
CA MET A 38 20.32 -22.77 8.49
C MET A 38 19.53 -21.92 9.49
N SER A 39 20.21 -21.45 10.54
CA SER A 39 19.65 -20.46 11.46
C SER A 39 19.28 -19.16 10.72
N LEU A 40 18.35 -18.38 11.27
CA LEU A 40 17.93 -17.08 10.66
C LEU A 40 19.12 -16.17 10.35
N GLY A 41 20.15 -16.14 11.23
CA GLY A 41 21.38 -15.39 11.02
C GLY A 41 22.24 -15.93 9.88
N MET A 42 22.34 -17.26 9.71
CA MET A 42 23.03 -17.88 8.59
C MET A 42 22.29 -17.71 7.27
N ARG A 43 20.95 -17.72 7.31
CA ARG A 43 20.13 -17.45 6.12
C ARG A 43 20.35 -16.02 5.61
N SER A 44 20.35 -15.03 6.52
CA SER A 44 20.65 -13.64 6.14
C SER A 44 22.07 -13.49 5.58
N ALA A 45 23.09 -14.15 6.18
CA ALA A 45 24.45 -14.12 5.68
C ALA A 45 24.60 -14.81 4.30
N ALA A 46 23.90 -15.92 4.07
CA ALA A 46 23.93 -16.62 2.77
C ALA A 46 23.23 -15.83 1.65
N TRP A 47 22.20 -15.06 1.99
CA TRP A 47 21.57 -14.12 1.04
C TRP A 47 22.40 -12.85 0.83
N ALA A 48 23.14 -12.40 1.85
CA ALA A 48 24.13 -11.33 1.74
C ALA A 48 25.37 -11.71 0.92
N ALA A 49 25.64 -13.01 0.72
CA ALA A 49 26.74 -13.51 -0.13
C ALA A 49 26.59 -13.16 -1.63
N GLY A 50 25.64 -12.35 -2.02
CA GLY A 50 25.48 -11.80 -3.38
C GLY A 50 26.38 -10.61 -3.73
N GLY A 51 27.34 -10.26 -2.88
CA GLY A 51 28.23 -9.10 -3.00
C GLY A 51 27.86 -7.96 -2.06
N ASP A 52 28.83 -7.08 -1.81
CA ASP A 52 28.62 -5.85 -1.04
C ASP A 52 27.58 -4.96 -1.74
N VAL A 53 26.86 -4.17 -0.95
CA VAL A 53 25.94 -3.17 -1.50
C VAL A 53 26.73 -2.08 -2.26
N GLU A 54 26.23 -1.68 -3.42
CA GLU A 54 26.87 -0.64 -4.23
C GLU A 54 26.80 0.73 -3.52
N THR A 55 25.79 0.90 -2.67
CA THR A 55 25.61 2.08 -1.82
C THR A 55 24.92 1.67 -0.51
N SER A 56 25.29 2.31 0.59
CA SER A 56 24.62 2.19 1.88
C SER A 56 23.43 3.14 2.03
N LYS A 57 23.19 4.01 1.02
CA LYS A 57 22.25 5.14 1.08
C LYS A 57 20.97 4.86 0.32
N ALA A 58 19.83 5.27 0.89
CA ALA A 58 18.56 5.35 0.20
C ALA A 58 17.64 6.37 0.89
N LYS A 59 16.83 7.08 0.11
CA LYS A 59 15.74 7.93 0.61
C LYS A 59 14.41 7.28 0.27
N LEU A 60 13.67 6.87 1.30
CA LEU A 60 12.39 6.16 1.16
C LEU A 60 11.24 7.01 1.68
N GLY A 61 10.25 7.28 0.84
CA GLY A 61 9.06 8.03 1.21
C GLY A 61 7.98 7.15 1.86
N PHE A 62 7.19 7.75 2.77
CA PHE A 62 5.98 7.12 3.29
C PHE A 62 4.89 8.14 3.58
N ILE A 63 3.64 7.69 3.57
CA ILE A 63 2.48 8.44 4.08
C ILE A 63 2.15 7.94 5.50
N ALA A 64 1.64 8.84 6.35
CA ALA A 64 1.28 8.56 7.74
C ALA A 64 0.07 7.61 7.85
N LEU A 65 0.32 6.32 7.63
CA LEU A 65 -0.64 5.21 7.61
C LEU A 65 -0.03 3.98 8.27
N THR A 66 -0.85 3.12 8.88
CA THR A 66 -0.37 1.91 9.56
C THR A 66 0.23 0.88 8.62
N ASP A 67 -0.16 0.88 7.35
CA ASP A 67 0.40 -0.01 6.32
C ASP A 67 1.84 0.34 5.90
N ALA A 68 2.36 1.49 6.36
CA ALA A 68 3.78 1.82 6.26
C ALA A 68 4.63 1.23 7.41
N ALA A 69 4.02 0.53 8.37
CA ALA A 69 4.71 -0.04 9.53
C ALA A 69 5.98 -0.84 9.20
N PRO A 70 6.05 -1.64 8.11
CA PRO A 70 7.29 -2.32 7.77
C PRO A 70 8.50 -1.40 7.55
N LEU A 71 8.29 -0.19 6.99
CA LEU A 71 9.37 0.79 6.84
C LEU A 71 9.82 1.34 8.20
N PHE A 72 8.86 1.63 9.08
CA PHE A 72 9.14 2.14 10.42
C PHE A 72 9.87 1.12 11.27
N VAL A 73 9.40 -0.13 11.26
CA VAL A 73 10.01 -1.24 11.97
C VAL A 73 11.42 -1.52 11.44
N ALA A 74 11.62 -1.52 10.12
CA ALA A 74 12.94 -1.73 9.54
C ALA A 74 13.94 -0.66 9.99
N ALA A 75 13.50 0.60 10.11
CA ALA A 75 14.33 1.70 10.62
C ALA A 75 14.59 1.57 12.13
N GLU A 76 13.54 1.36 12.95
CA GLU A 76 13.65 1.31 14.42
C GLU A 76 14.41 0.08 14.93
N LYS A 77 14.25 -1.07 14.25
CA LYS A 77 14.91 -2.34 14.64
C LYS A 77 16.27 -2.53 13.98
N GLY A 78 16.71 -1.57 13.15
CA GLY A 78 18.00 -1.64 12.49
C GLY A 78 18.09 -2.68 11.36
N PHE A 79 16.95 -3.11 10.79
CA PHE A 79 16.95 -4.13 9.75
C PHE A 79 17.62 -3.63 8.46
N PHE A 80 17.50 -2.35 8.13
CA PHE A 80 18.26 -1.78 7.02
C PHE A 80 19.77 -1.95 7.23
N ALA A 81 20.29 -1.56 8.39
CA ALA A 81 21.71 -1.66 8.71
C ALA A 81 22.19 -3.13 8.75
N LYS A 82 21.35 -4.05 9.22
CA LYS A 82 21.63 -5.50 9.23
C LYS A 82 21.96 -6.04 7.84
N TYR A 83 21.37 -5.47 6.79
CA TYR A 83 21.62 -5.86 5.40
C TYR A 83 22.58 -4.92 4.66
N GLY A 84 23.37 -4.11 5.39
CA GLY A 84 24.37 -3.23 4.82
C GLY A 84 23.89 -1.84 4.41
N MET A 85 22.58 -1.56 4.56
CA MET A 85 22.00 -0.26 4.25
C MET A 85 22.02 0.64 5.50
N THR A 86 23.19 1.23 5.81
CA THR A 86 23.43 1.96 7.06
C THR A 86 22.99 3.42 7.05
N GLU A 87 22.69 3.97 5.86
CA GLU A 87 22.33 5.37 5.67
C GLU A 87 20.96 5.51 4.95
N VAL A 88 19.94 4.80 5.48
CA VAL A 88 18.57 4.88 4.95
C VAL A 88 17.80 5.99 5.67
N GLU A 89 17.31 6.96 4.90
CA GLU A 89 16.38 7.97 5.38
C GLU A 89 14.95 7.56 5.04
N VAL A 90 14.08 7.44 6.05
CA VAL A 90 12.65 7.15 5.88
C VAL A 90 11.87 8.44 6.12
N LEU A 91 11.33 9.03 5.04
CA LEU A 91 10.89 10.41 4.97
C LEU A 91 9.37 10.53 4.85
N LYS A 92 8.72 11.16 5.83
CA LYS A 92 7.28 11.43 5.80
C LYS A 92 6.94 12.36 4.64
N GLN A 93 5.99 11.93 3.80
CA GLN A 93 5.43 12.72 2.72
C GLN A 93 4.08 13.32 3.15
N SER A 94 3.78 14.52 2.71
CA SER A 94 2.53 15.21 3.07
C SER A 94 1.31 14.69 2.32
N SER A 95 1.48 14.13 1.12
CA SER A 95 0.43 13.58 0.26
C SER A 95 1.00 12.61 -0.77
N TRP A 96 0.13 11.82 -1.40
CA TRP A 96 0.52 10.96 -2.53
C TRP A 96 1.02 11.76 -3.74
N GLY A 97 0.48 12.97 -3.95
CA GLY A 97 1.01 13.90 -4.96
C GLY A 97 2.45 14.28 -4.67
N THR A 98 2.77 14.65 -3.42
CA THR A 98 4.15 14.94 -2.99
C THR A 98 5.06 13.71 -3.12
N THR A 99 4.56 12.52 -2.78
CA THR A 99 5.31 11.27 -2.99
C THR A 99 5.66 11.06 -4.46
N ARG A 100 4.68 11.23 -5.36
CA ARG A 100 4.90 11.17 -6.81
C ARG A 100 5.94 12.19 -7.27
N ASP A 101 5.82 13.44 -6.86
CA ASP A 101 6.72 14.51 -7.29
C ASP A 101 8.16 14.25 -6.82
N ASN A 102 8.33 13.79 -5.58
CA ASN A 102 9.64 13.44 -5.04
C ASN A 102 10.24 12.18 -5.70
N LEU A 103 9.42 11.21 -6.13
CA LEU A 103 9.87 10.08 -6.96
C LEU A 103 10.29 10.54 -8.36
N VAL A 104 9.58 11.50 -8.95
CA VAL A 104 9.95 12.07 -10.25
C VAL A 104 11.30 12.79 -10.15
N LEU A 105 11.54 13.54 -9.08
CA LEU A 105 12.82 14.21 -8.84
C LEU A 105 13.98 13.21 -8.63
N GLY A 106 13.75 12.16 -7.83
CA GLY A 106 14.81 11.26 -7.38
C GLY A 106 15.74 11.88 -6.33
N SER A 107 16.46 11.04 -5.56
CA SER A 107 17.32 11.49 -4.45
C SER A 107 18.45 12.43 -4.88
N ALA A 108 18.99 12.25 -6.09
CA ALA A 108 20.02 13.12 -6.66
C ALA A 108 19.57 14.58 -6.81
N LYS A 109 18.25 14.83 -6.87
CA LYS A 109 17.64 16.18 -6.96
C LYS A 109 16.80 16.51 -5.73
N ASN A 110 17.20 16.02 -4.55
CA ASN A 110 16.49 16.19 -3.28
C ASN A 110 15.09 15.55 -3.21
N GLY A 111 14.78 14.62 -4.12
CA GLY A 111 13.62 13.74 -4.03
C GLY A 111 13.91 12.44 -3.26
N ILE A 112 13.25 11.35 -3.65
CA ILE A 112 13.36 10.03 -3.03
C ILE A 112 13.64 8.94 -4.06
N ASP A 113 14.29 7.85 -3.62
CA ASP A 113 14.64 6.70 -4.46
C ASP A 113 13.50 5.67 -4.55
N GLY A 114 12.64 5.65 -3.54
CA GLY A 114 11.53 4.72 -3.47
C GLY A 114 10.53 5.10 -2.38
N ALA A 115 9.47 4.31 -2.26
CA ALA A 115 8.43 4.60 -1.28
C ALA A 115 7.58 3.37 -0.91
N HIS A 116 6.94 3.45 0.24
CA HIS A 116 5.65 2.85 0.49
C HIS A 116 4.63 3.61 -0.37
N ILE A 117 3.93 2.91 -1.27
CA ILE A 117 3.12 3.57 -2.30
C ILE A 117 1.86 2.77 -2.66
N LEU A 118 0.79 3.46 -3.07
CA LEU A 118 -0.42 2.84 -3.62
C LEU A 118 -0.07 1.97 -4.83
N THR A 119 -0.52 0.72 -4.87
CA THR A 119 -0.15 -0.25 -5.92
C THR A 119 -0.35 0.25 -7.35
N PRO A 120 -1.40 1.02 -7.73
CA PRO A 120 -1.52 1.56 -9.09
C PRO A 120 -0.49 2.64 -9.43
N MET A 121 0.01 3.39 -8.44
CA MET A 121 0.87 4.55 -8.71
C MET A 121 2.19 4.22 -9.44
N PRO A 122 2.94 3.16 -9.14
CA PRO A 122 4.13 2.80 -9.90
C PRO A 122 3.85 2.61 -11.38
N TYR A 123 2.71 2.03 -11.76
CA TYR A 123 2.30 1.86 -13.15
C TYR A 123 1.97 3.21 -13.80
N LEU A 124 1.20 4.05 -13.09
CA LEU A 124 0.80 5.38 -13.58
C LEU A 124 2.01 6.31 -13.75
N ILE A 125 2.96 6.26 -12.82
CA ILE A 125 4.23 7.03 -12.87
C ILE A 125 5.11 6.50 -14.00
N SER A 126 5.24 5.18 -14.15
CA SER A 126 6.03 4.58 -15.21
C SER A 126 5.50 4.89 -16.61
N ALA A 127 4.17 4.98 -16.75
CA ALA A 127 3.53 5.35 -18.01
C ALA A 127 3.49 6.87 -18.26
N GLY A 128 3.89 7.70 -17.30
CA GLY A 128 3.82 9.15 -17.42
C GLY A 128 2.41 9.75 -17.24
N ILE A 129 1.42 8.93 -16.90
CA ILE A 129 0.00 9.36 -16.84
C ILE A 129 -0.25 10.40 -15.76
N VAL A 130 0.46 10.30 -14.64
CA VAL A 130 0.28 11.19 -13.48
C VAL A 130 1.48 12.07 -13.18
N THR A 131 2.50 12.05 -14.03
CA THR A 131 3.73 12.83 -13.84
C THR A 131 3.64 14.19 -14.56
N PRO A 132 4.38 15.22 -14.10
CA PRO A 132 4.46 16.47 -14.80
C PRO A 132 4.93 16.29 -16.26
N ASN A 133 4.29 16.99 -17.18
CA ASN A 133 4.56 16.93 -18.63
C ASN A 133 4.47 15.52 -19.23
N ASN A 134 3.74 14.61 -18.61
CA ASN A 134 3.59 13.22 -19.03
C ASN A 134 4.95 12.49 -19.20
N GLN A 135 5.96 12.85 -18.41
CA GLN A 135 7.29 12.25 -18.48
C GLN A 135 7.29 10.89 -17.76
N PRO A 136 7.53 9.77 -18.46
CA PRO A 136 7.67 8.46 -17.82
C PRO A 136 8.83 8.43 -16.84
N VAL A 137 8.58 7.90 -15.64
CA VAL A 137 9.62 7.59 -14.66
C VAL A 137 9.48 6.11 -14.29
N PRO A 138 10.28 5.23 -14.87
CA PRO A 138 10.19 3.80 -14.64
C PRO A 138 10.33 3.44 -13.17
N MET A 139 9.41 2.63 -12.67
CA MET A 139 9.35 2.15 -11.30
C MET A 139 9.41 0.62 -11.25
N SER A 140 10.07 0.09 -10.24
CA SER A 140 10.15 -1.34 -9.94
C SER A 140 9.42 -1.63 -8.62
N ILE A 141 8.41 -2.49 -8.67
CA ILE A 141 7.73 -2.99 -7.47
C ILE A 141 8.54 -4.18 -6.95
N LEU A 142 9.05 -4.07 -5.73
CA LEU A 142 9.93 -5.07 -5.12
C LEU A 142 9.21 -5.96 -4.11
N ALA A 143 8.19 -5.40 -3.42
CA ALA A 143 7.37 -6.17 -2.49
C ALA A 143 5.95 -5.60 -2.43
N ARG A 144 4.98 -6.47 -2.18
CA ARG A 144 3.65 -6.06 -1.72
C ARG A 144 3.72 -5.90 -0.20
N LEU A 145 3.28 -4.74 0.33
CA LEU A 145 3.34 -4.46 1.76
C LEU A 145 2.13 -5.01 2.51
N ASN A 146 0.93 -4.89 1.95
CA ASN A 146 -0.29 -5.40 2.55
C ASN A 146 -1.36 -5.74 1.50
N LEU A 147 -2.38 -6.45 1.96
CA LEU A 147 -3.62 -6.71 1.26
C LEU A 147 -4.74 -5.95 1.96
N ALA A 148 -5.73 -5.47 1.21
CA ALA A 148 -6.88 -4.73 1.76
C ALA A 148 -6.43 -3.59 2.73
N GLY A 149 -7.14 -3.36 3.85
CA GLY A 149 -6.70 -2.41 4.89
C GLY A 149 -7.17 -0.98 4.69
N GLN A 150 -8.01 -0.72 3.70
CA GLN A 150 -8.72 0.56 3.56
C GLN A 150 -10.16 0.42 4.08
N CYS A 151 -10.74 1.53 4.49
CA CYS A 151 -12.15 1.58 4.85
C CYS A 151 -12.84 2.75 4.15
N ILE A 152 -14.13 2.55 3.86
CA ILE A 152 -15.03 3.62 3.49
C ILE A 152 -15.79 4.01 4.75
N SER A 153 -15.65 5.26 5.15
CA SER A 153 -16.33 5.84 6.31
C SER A 153 -17.26 6.98 5.89
N VAL A 154 -18.37 7.12 6.60
CA VAL A 154 -19.40 8.13 6.35
C VAL A 154 -19.62 9.00 7.59
N GLY A 155 -20.09 10.23 7.37
CA GLY A 155 -20.34 11.20 8.43
C GLY A 155 -21.43 10.75 9.40
N GLU A 156 -21.37 11.26 10.62
CA GLU A 156 -22.32 10.95 11.69
C GLU A 156 -23.77 11.29 11.33
N GLU A 157 -24.00 12.31 10.50
CA GLU A 157 -25.32 12.73 10.02
C GLU A 157 -26.08 11.61 9.26
N TYR A 158 -25.37 10.58 8.77
CA TYR A 158 -25.94 9.46 8.04
C TYR A 158 -26.17 8.21 8.90
N ARG A 159 -25.97 8.29 10.21
CA ARG A 159 -26.03 7.12 11.12
C ARG A 159 -27.34 6.35 11.04
N ASP A 160 -28.47 7.04 11.01
CA ASP A 160 -29.79 6.41 10.98
C ASP A 160 -30.08 5.64 9.69
N LEU A 161 -29.36 5.96 8.61
CA LEU A 161 -29.46 5.25 7.33
C LEU A 161 -28.77 3.88 7.36
N LYS A 162 -27.93 3.61 8.37
CA LYS A 162 -27.18 2.35 8.53
C LYS A 162 -26.41 1.94 7.27
N ILE A 163 -25.83 2.93 6.59
CA ILE A 163 -25.04 2.70 5.37
C ILE A 163 -23.92 1.71 5.68
N GLY A 164 -23.80 0.70 4.85
CA GLY A 164 -22.82 -0.37 4.99
C GLY A 164 -22.16 -0.72 3.65
N LEU A 165 -21.98 -2.01 3.41
CA LEU A 165 -21.50 -2.52 2.13
C LEU A 165 -22.46 -2.13 0.99
N ASP A 166 -23.77 -2.18 1.26
CA ASP A 166 -24.78 -1.58 0.39
C ASP A 166 -24.82 -0.06 0.59
N SER A 167 -24.48 0.69 -0.45
CA SER A 167 -24.52 2.15 -0.49
C SER A 167 -25.85 2.74 -0.99
N THR A 168 -26.81 1.90 -1.38
CA THR A 168 -28.12 2.35 -1.89
C THR A 168 -28.83 3.35 -0.97
N PRO A 169 -28.88 3.19 0.38
CA PRO A 169 -29.50 4.17 1.25
C PRO A 169 -28.85 5.56 1.22
N PHE A 170 -27.60 5.64 0.80
CA PHE A 170 -26.86 6.90 0.74
C PHE A 170 -27.35 7.79 -0.40
N LYS A 171 -27.83 7.21 -1.52
CA LYS A 171 -28.25 7.94 -2.71
C LYS A 171 -29.33 8.97 -2.41
N ALA A 172 -30.43 8.55 -1.81
CA ALA A 172 -31.55 9.46 -1.50
C ALA A 172 -31.13 10.60 -0.55
N ALA A 173 -30.26 10.32 0.41
CA ALA A 173 -29.75 11.33 1.34
C ALA A 173 -28.86 12.37 0.63
N LEU A 174 -28.01 11.94 -0.31
CA LEU A 174 -27.19 12.85 -1.11
C LEU A 174 -28.06 13.70 -2.04
N GLU A 175 -29.08 13.11 -2.67
CA GLU A 175 -30.04 13.84 -3.52
C GLU A 175 -30.81 14.91 -2.71
N ALA A 176 -31.30 14.56 -1.52
CA ALA A 176 -31.97 15.51 -0.62
C ALA A 176 -31.04 16.65 -0.18
N LYS A 177 -29.78 16.34 0.13
CA LYS A 177 -28.78 17.33 0.51
C LYS A 177 -28.47 18.30 -0.65
N LYS A 178 -28.35 17.78 -1.88
CA LYS A 178 -28.17 18.57 -3.12
C LYS A 178 -29.38 19.45 -3.42
N ALA A 179 -30.59 18.91 -3.27
CA ALA A 179 -31.82 19.67 -3.44
C ALA A 179 -31.92 20.83 -2.44
N GLY A 180 -31.35 20.68 -1.25
CA GLY A 180 -31.18 21.74 -0.25
C GLY A 180 -30.05 22.74 -0.55
N GLY A 181 -29.45 22.70 -1.75
CA GLY A 181 -28.39 23.61 -2.19
C GLY A 181 -27.00 23.31 -1.59
N LYS A 182 -26.81 22.17 -0.91
CA LYS A 182 -25.54 21.81 -0.32
C LYS A 182 -24.71 20.97 -1.28
N LYS A 183 -23.39 21.15 -1.23
CA LYS A 183 -22.46 20.26 -1.94
C LYS A 183 -22.39 18.90 -1.25
N VAL A 184 -22.27 17.85 -2.03
CA VAL A 184 -22.00 16.48 -1.56
C VAL A 184 -20.64 16.05 -2.09
N SER A 185 -19.79 15.49 -1.21
CA SER A 185 -18.41 15.21 -1.55
C SER A 185 -17.94 13.87 -1.00
N ALA A 186 -17.24 13.10 -1.84
CA ALA A 186 -16.49 11.92 -1.45
C ALA A 186 -15.00 12.22 -1.50
N ALA A 187 -14.29 12.01 -0.40
CA ALA A 187 -12.85 12.23 -0.36
C ALA A 187 -12.07 10.95 -0.63
N VAL A 188 -11.06 11.08 -1.47
CA VAL A 188 -10.07 10.06 -1.79
C VAL A 188 -8.67 10.65 -1.62
N THR A 189 -7.65 9.82 -1.63
CA THR A 189 -6.29 10.29 -1.34
C THR A 189 -5.46 10.60 -2.58
N PHE A 190 -5.81 9.99 -3.71
CA PHE A 190 -5.12 10.19 -5.00
C PHE A 190 -5.99 9.70 -6.15
N PRO A 191 -6.17 10.47 -7.24
CA PRO A 191 -6.95 10.05 -8.41
C PRO A 191 -6.32 8.82 -9.08
N GLY A 192 -7.14 7.78 -9.34
CA GLY A 192 -6.67 6.51 -9.90
C GLY A 192 -5.89 5.63 -8.91
N GLY A 193 -5.76 6.04 -7.65
CA GLY A 193 -5.27 5.18 -6.58
C GLY A 193 -6.35 4.22 -6.09
N THR A 194 -5.95 3.23 -5.27
CA THR A 194 -6.88 2.20 -4.74
C THR A 194 -8.05 2.82 -3.99
N HIS A 195 -7.85 3.87 -3.19
CA HIS A 195 -8.93 4.58 -2.49
C HIS A 195 -9.99 5.16 -3.44
N ASP A 196 -9.57 5.74 -4.57
CA ASP A 196 -10.45 6.30 -5.59
C ASP A 196 -11.23 5.19 -6.30
N LEU A 197 -10.54 4.09 -6.66
CA LEU A 197 -11.17 2.94 -7.32
C LEU A 197 -12.26 2.31 -6.44
N TRP A 198 -11.98 2.06 -5.17
CA TRP A 198 -12.95 1.44 -4.26
C TRP A 198 -14.10 2.37 -3.90
N MET A 199 -13.85 3.66 -3.70
CA MET A 199 -14.89 4.65 -3.47
C MET A 199 -15.85 4.72 -4.66
N ARG A 200 -15.33 4.80 -5.88
CA ARG A 200 -16.15 4.81 -7.11
C ARG A 200 -16.93 3.52 -7.30
N TYR A 201 -16.29 2.36 -7.05
CA TYR A 201 -16.95 1.08 -7.14
C TYR A 201 -18.12 0.95 -6.16
N TRP A 202 -17.91 1.32 -4.89
CA TRP A 202 -18.93 1.27 -3.85
C TRP A 202 -20.09 2.23 -4.13
N LEU A 203 -19.82 3.46 -4.55
CA LEU A 203 -20.85 4.43 -4.92
C LEU A 203 -21.67 3.92 -6.10
N ALA A 204 -21.04 3.46 -7.16
CA ALA A 204 -21.69 2.95 -8.37
C ALA A 204 -22.55 1.71 -8.08
N ALA A 205 -22.12 0.82 -7.19
CA ALA A 205 -22.91 -0.34 -6.77
C ALA A 205 -24.24 0.04 -6.10
N GLY A 206 -24.30 1.19 -5.42
CA GLY A 206 -25.51 1.76 -4.84
C GLY A 206 -26.30 2.67 -5.80
N GLY A 207 -25.93 2.71 -7.09
CA GLY A 207 -26.59 3.52 -8.10
C GLY A 207 -26.28 5.01 -8.02
N ILE A 208 -25.16 5.38 -7.38
CA ILE A 208 -24.64 6.76 -7.31
C ILE A 208 -23.56 6.89 -8.37
N ASP A 209 -23.74 7.77 -9.36
CA ASP A 209 -22.70 8.05 -10.35
C ASP A 209 -21.56 8.85 -9.69
N PRO A 210 -20.35 8.27 -9.57
CA PRO A 210 -19.23 8.91 -8.90
C PRO A 210 -18.66 10.11 -9.66
N ASN A 211 -19.12 10.37 -10.88
CA ASN A 211 -18.72 11.51 -11.68
C ASN A 211 -19.80 12.62 -11.73
N ALA A 212 -21.09 12.26 -11.64
CA ALA A 212 -22.20 13.19 -11.79
C ALA A 212 -22.94 13.49 -10.47
N ASP A 213 -23.06 12.47 -9.59
CA ASP A 213 -23.91 12.61 -8.40
C ASP A 213 -23.17 13.13 -7.18
N ILE A 214 -21.85 12.96 -7.11
CA ILE A 214 -21.03 13.35 -5.97
C ILE A 214 -19.72 13.98 -6.44
N ASN A 215 -19.24 15.00 -5.72
CA ASN A 215 -17.97 15.62 -6.03
C ASN A 215 -16.82 14.83 -5.39
N THR A 216 -15.96 14.23 -6.20
CA THR A 216 -14.77 13.56 -5.70
C THR A 216 -13.68 14.59 -5.41
N ILE A 217 -13.22 14.66 -4.16
CA ILE A 217 -12.15 15.56 -3.71
C ILE A 217 -10.93 14.80 -3.24
N VAL A 218 -9.76 15.41 -3.38
CA VAL A 218 -8.49 14.81 -2.93
C VAL A 218 -8.11 15.42 -1.58
N VAL A 219 -8.00 14.57 -0.56
CA VAL A 219 -7.62 14.97 0.79
C VAL A 219 -6.49 14.07 1.30
N PRO A 220 -5.39 14.63 1.82
CA PRO A 220 -4.34 13.83 2.45
C PRO A 220 -4.86 13.02 3.64
N PRO A 221 -4.39 11.78 3.85
CA PRO A 221 -4.89 10.90 4.91
C PRO A 221 -5.00 11.55 6.28
N ALA A 222 -3.95 12.21 6.74
CA ALA A 222 -3.92 12.85 8.07
C ALA A 222 -4.90 14.03 8.24
N GLN A 223 -5.53 14.49 7.16
CA GLN A 223 -6.50 15.58 7.18
C GLN A 223 -7.96 15.08 7.08
N MET A 224 -8.20 13.79 6.84
CA MET A 224 -9.54 13.24 6.60
C MET A 224 -10.49 13.51 7.77
N VAL A 225 -10.07 13.21 9.00
CA VAL A 225 -10.93 13.38 10.19
C VAL A 225 -11.28 14.85 10.44
N ALA A 226 -10.31 15.75 10.32
CA ALA A 226 -10.53 17.18 10.51
C ALA A 226 -11.49 17.75 9.45
N ASN A 227 -11.35 17.36 8.19
CA ASN A 227 -12.23 17.81 7.11
C ASN A 227 -13.65 17.23 7.26
N MET A 228 -13.80 15.96 7.67
CA MET A 228 -15.12 15.39 7.97
C MET A 228 -15.79 16.14 9.12
N LYS A 229 -15.06 16.46 10.18
CA LYS A 229 -15.56 17.18 11.36
C LYS A 229 -16.14 18.55 11.03
N VAL A 230 -15.59 19.27 10.06
CA VAL A 230 -16.09 20.58 9.62
C VAL A 230 -17.11 20.48 8.49
N GLY A 231 -17.53 19.28 8.11
CA GLY A 231 -18.57 19.06 7.09
C GLY A 231 -18.11 19.31 5.65
N SER A 232 -16.79 19.24 5.37
CA SER A 232 -16.25 19.45 4.02
C SER A 232 -16.48 18.24 3.10
N MET A 233 -16.90 17.11 3.65
CA MET A 233 -17.14 15.86 2.91
C MET A 233 -18.19 15.01 3.62
N ASP A 234 -18.84 14.14 2.87
CA ASP A 234 -19.89 13.22 3.33
C ASP A 234 -19.36 11.82 3.60
N THR A 235 -18.36 11.41 2.83
CA THR A 235 -17.71 10.11 2.92
C THR A 235 -16.25 10.23 2.52
N PHE A 236 -15.43 9.30 2.98
CA PHE A 236 -14.06 9.15 2.52
C PHE A 236 -13.60 7.69 2.47
N CYS A 237 -12.62 7.41 1.63
CA CYS A 237 -11.88 6.16 1.62
C CYS A 237 -10.42 6.41 2.01
N VAL A 238 -9.96 5.75 3.07
CA VAL A 238 -8.57 5.87 3.56
C VAL A 238 -8.16 4.63 4.36
N CYS A 239 -6.85 4.38 4.46
CA CYS A 239 -6.31 3.35 5.38
C CYS A 239 -6.29 3.84 6.83
N GLU A 240 -6.01 2.91 7.74
CA GLU A 240 -5.89 3.20 9.17
C GLU A 240 -4.63 4.06 9.47
N PRO A 241 -4.66 4.85 10.56
CA PRO A 241 -5.61 4.80 11.69
C PRO A 241 -6.77 5.83 11.61
N TRP A 242 -6.98 6.47 10.49
CA TRP A 242 -7.88 7.64 10.40
C TRP A 242 -9.35 7.26 10.54
N ASN A 243 -9.75 6.03 10.14
CA ASN A 243 -11.11 5.54 10.38
C ASN A 243 -11.35 5.25 11.88
N ALA A 244 -10.40 4.61 12.55
CA ALA A 244 -10.48 4.42 14.00
C ALA A 244 -10.55 5.76 14.75
N GLN A 245 -9.75 6.74 14.35
CA GLN A 245 -9.79 8.08 14.93
C GLN A 245 -11.14 8.79 14.71
N LEU A 246 -11.74 8.66 13.51
CA LEU A 246 -13.07 9.18 13.20
C LEU A 246 -14.11 8.65 14.19
N ILE A 247 -14.11 7.32 14.40
CA ILE A 247 -15.05 6.63 15.30
C ILE A 247 -14.82 7.08 16.75
N ASN A 248 -13.56 7.08 17.20
CA ASN A 248 -13.21 7.47 18.58
C ASN A 248 -13.59 8.92 18.89
N GLN A 249 -13.59 9.78 17.89
CA GLN A 249 -14.05 11.18 18.01
C GLN A 249 -15.55 11.36 17.79
N LYS A 250 -16.30 10.29 17.48
CA LYS A 250 -17.75 10.31 17.21
C LYS A 250 -18.13 11.27 16.06
N ILE A 251 -17.31 11.33 15.02
CA ILE A 251 -17.52 12.19 13.85
C ILE A 251 -18.23 11.41 12.72
N GLY A 252 -18.16 10.10 12.75
CA GLY A 252 -18.74 9.21 11.77
C GLY A 252 -18.48 7.75 12.13
N TYR A 253 -18.74 6.88 11.18
CA TYR A 253 -18.57 5.44 11.33
C TYR A 253 -18.04 4.81 10.04
N THR A 254 -17.47 3.61 10.14
CA THR A 254 -17.04 2.82 8.97
C THR A 254 -18.24 2.11 8.37
N ALA A 255 -18.54 2.37 7.11
CA ALA A 255 -19.57 1.68 6.35
C ALA A 255 -19.12 0.26 5.99
N ASN A 256 -17.92 0.15 5.43
CA ASN A 256 -17.33 -1.15 5.07
C ASN A 256 -15.80 -1.07 5.02
N THR A 257 -15.16 -2.24 5.02
CA THR A 257 -13.75 -2.39 4.66
C THR A 257 -13.65 -2.71 3.17
N THR A 258 -12.55 -2.35 2.54
CA THR A 258 -12.33 -2.69 1.13
C THR A 258 -12.10 -4.19 0.92
N GLY A 259 -11.75 -4.93 1.97
CA GLY A 259 -11.71 -6.40 1.95
C GLY A 259 -13.10 -7.04 1.81
N GLU A 260 -14.17 -6.36 2.27
CA GLU A 260 -15.57 -6.78 2.01
C GLU A 260 -15.99 -6.53 0.56
N LEU A 261 -15.42 -5.51 -0.11
CA LEU A 261 -15.66 -5.23 -1.54
C LEU A 261 -14.92 -6.21 -2.44
N TRP A 262 -13.66 -6.47 -2.14
CA TRP A 262 -12.82 -7.40 -2.89
C TRP A 262 -11.79 -8.04 -1.96
N HIS A 263 -11.98 -9.30 -1.70
CA HIS A 263 -11.12 -10.06 -0.79
C HIS A 263 -9.66 -10.13 -1.31
N ASN A 264 -8.69 -9.87 -0.42
CA ASN A 264 -7.25 -9.97 -0.72
C ASN A 264 -6.75 -9.08 -1.87
N HIS A 265 -7.41 -7.94 -2.15
CA HIS A 265 -6.88 -7.03 -3.17
C HIS A 265 -5.53 -6.43 -2.74
N PRO A 266 -4.58 -6.20 -3.68
CA PRO A 266 -3.32 -5.53 -3.39
C PRO A 266 -3.58 -4.08 -3.00
N GLU A 267 -2.87 -3.59 -1.97
CA GLU A 267 -3.08 -2.24 -1.48
C GLU A 267 -1.82 -1.39 -1.58
N LYS A 268 -0.80 -1.67 -0.79
CA LYS A 268 0.48 -0.95 -0.84
C LYS A 268 1.61 -1.82 -1.37
N ALA A 269 2.48 -1.17 -2.09
CA ALA A 269 3.73 -1.74 -2.58
C ALA A 269 4.92 -1.03 -1.95
N PHE A 270 6.03 -1.73 -1.82
CA PHE A 270 7.36 -1.16 -1.73
C PHE A 270 7.92 -1.08 -3.14
N ALA A 271 8.11 0.13 -3.64
CA ALA A 271 8.60 0.36 -4.99
C ALA A 271 9.78 1.33 -4.97
N LEU A 272 10.75 1.07 -5.83
CA LEU A 272 11.89 1.93 -6.08
C LEU A 272 11.87 2.44 -7.53
N ARG A 273 12.56 3.53 -7.77
CA ARG A 273 12.89 3.97 -9.14
C ARG A 273 13.72 2.89 -9.82
N SER A 274 13.41 2.59 -11.08
CA SER A 274 14.10 1.52 -11.81
C SER A 274 15.56 1.87 -12.11
N ASP A 275 15.91 3.15 -12.23
CA ASP A 275 17.31 3.59 -12.37
C ASP A 275 18.12 3.32 -11.10
N TYR A 276 17.55 3.53 -9.91
CA TYR A 276 18.18 3.14 -8.64
C TYR A 276 18.44 1.63 -8.60
N VAL A 277 17.42 0.82 -8.95
CA VAL A 277 17.53 -0.65 -8.97
C VAL A 277 18.60 -1.14 -9.95
N ALA A 278 18.64 -0.54 -11.14
CA ALA A 278 19.61 -0.89 -12.18
C ALA A 278 21.06 -0.54 -11.78
N THR A 279 21.24 0.60 -11.11
CA THR A 279 22.56 1.06 -10.66
C THR A 279 23.03 0.36 -9.39
N ASN A 280 22.09 -0.01 -8.51
CA ASN A 280 22.37 -0.55 -7.16
C ASN A 280 21.56 -1.84 -6.89
N PRO A 281 21.75 -2.91 -7.67
CA PRO A 281 20.95 -4.12 -7.54
C PRO A 281 21.11 -4.84 -6.19
N ASN A 282 22.30 -4.83 -5.58
CA ASN A 282 22.51 -5.41 -4.26
C ASN A 282 21.88 -4.56 -3.15
N ALA A 283 21.95 -3.24 -3.24
CA ALA A 283 21.26 -2.33 -2.31
C ALA A 283 19.74 -2.49 -2.41
N ALA A 284 19.17 -2.56 -3.63
CA ALA A 284 17.74 -2.81 -3.83
C ALA A 284 17.28 -4.14 -3.22
N ARG A 285 18.10 -5.20 -3.36
CA ARG A 285 17.86 -6.49 -2.71
C ARG A 285 17.94 -6.38 -1.19
N ALA A 286 18.96 -5.71 -0.66
CA ALA A 286 19.14 -5.50 0.78
C ALA A 286 17.96 -4.74 1.41
N LEU A 287 17.48 -3.66 0.76
CA LEU A 287 16.28 -2.94 1.16
C LEU A 287 15.05 -3.85 1.17
N THR A 288 14.88 -4.66 0.12
CA THR A 288 13.74 -5.60 0.03
C THR A 288 13.78 -6.62 1.16
N MET A 289 14.95 -7.20 1.47
CA MET A 289 15.13 -8.14 2.57
C MET A 289 14.81 -7.52 3.93
N ALA A 290 15.26 -6.28 4.18
CA ALA A 290 14.94 -5.53 5.39
C ALA A 290 13.43 -5.31 5.55
N ILE A 291 12.75 -4.95 4.48
CA ILE A 291 11.28 -4.77 4.46
C ILE A 291 10.55 -6.09 4.70
N MET A 292 10.98 -7.19 4.06
CA MET A 292 10.36 -8.51 4.27
C MET A 292 10.54 -9.01 5.70
N GLU A 293 11.72 -8.81 6.32
CA GLU A 293 11.93 -9.13 7.73
C GLU A 293 11.04 -8.28 8.64
N ALA A 294 10.90 -6.99 8.33
CA ALA A 294 10.00 -6.10 9.05
C ALA A 294 8.53 -6.51 8.91
N GLN A 295 8.10 -6.96 7.73
CA GLN A 295 6.75 -7.51 7.54
C GLN A 295 6.53 -8.74 8.42
N GLN A 296 7.48 -9.67 8.44
CA GLN A 296 7.43 -10.85 9.32
C GLN A 296 7.38 -10.48 10.80
N PHE A 297 8.09 -9.42 11.20
CA PHE A 297 8.01 -8.89 12.57
C PHE A 297 6.63 -8.30 12.84
N CYS A 298 6.08 -7.49 11.94
CA CYS A 298 4.75 -6.87 12.07
C CYS A 298 3.62 -7.90 12.13
N GLU A 299 3.76 -9.04 11.45
CA GLU A 299 2.72 -10.08 11.37
C GLU A 299 2.52 -10.82 12.69
N LYS A 300 3.56 -10.98 13.48
CA LYS A 300 3.51 -11.74 14.74
C LYS A 300 2.61 -11.06 15.77
N ALA A 301 1.70 -11.85 16.36
CA ALA A 301 0.73 -11.37 17.35
C ALA A 301 1.40 -10.71 18.55
N GLU A 302 2.50 -11.31 19.05
CA GLU A 302 3.28 -10.79 20.18
C GLU A 302 3.93 -9.42 19.92
N ASN A 303 4.12 -9.04 18.66
CA ASN A 303 4.75 -7.77 18.30
C ASN A 303 3.74 -6.64 18.03
N LYS A 304 2.44 -6.94 17.90
CA LYS A 304 1.43 -5.95 17.48
C LYS A 304 1.41 -4.69 18.37
N GLU A 305 1.61 -4.84 19.68
CA GLU A 305 1.69 -3.67 20.59
C GLU A 305 2.95 -2.83 20.38
N GLU A 306 4.10 -3.47 20.17
CA GLU A 306 5.36 -2.75 19.88
C GLU A 306 5.23 -2.01 18.55
N VAL A 307 4.69 -2.66 17.52
CA VAL A 307 4.47 -2.03 16.21
C VAL A 307 3.50 -0.85 16.33
N ALA A 308 2.41 -0.98 17.11
CA ALA A 308 1.48 0.13 17.34
C ALA A 308 2.14 1.30 18.08
N LYS A 309 3.03 1.04 19.05
CA LYS A 309 3.82 2.07 19.75
C LYS A 309 4.79 2.76 18.79
N ILE A 310 5.48 2.00 17.92
CA ILE A 310 6.35 2.58 16.89
C ILE A 310 5.50 3.50 15.99
N CYS A 311 4.41 3.00 15.42
CA CYS A 311 3.53 3.76 14.53
C CYS A 311 3.02 5.06 15.17
N SER A 312 2.71 5.06 16.46
CA SER A 312 2.15 6.23 17.17
C SER A 312 3.16 7.37 17.37
N GLN A 313 4.46 7.13 17.19
CA GLN A 313 5.48 8.17 17.35
C GLN A 313 5.26 9.32 16.35
N ARG A 314 5.50 10.55 16.80
CA ARG A 314 5.30 11.79 16.01
C ARG A 314 6.09 11.77 14.69
N LYS A 315 7.28 11.19 14.68
CA LYS A 315 8.11 11.08 13.48
C LYS A 315 7.51 10.16 12.43
N TRP A 316 6.69 9.19 12.83
CA TRP A 316 6.00 8.24 11.96
C TRP A 316 4.58 8.75 11.65
N ILE A 317 3.55 8.13 12.23
CA ILE A 317 2.16 8.55 11.97
C ILE A 317 1.82 9.77 12.82
N GLY A 318 2.06 9.69 14.14
CA GLY A 318 1.72 10.74 15.10
C GLY A 318 0.25 10.71 15.52
N ALA A 319 -0.49 9.67 15.21
CA ALA A 319 -1.84 9.43 15.74
C ALA A 319 -1.78 8.84 17.14
N PRO A 320 -2.79 9.07 18.00
CA PRO A 320 -2.84 8.47 19.33
C PRO A 320 -2.74 6.93 19.27
N TYR A 321 -1.98 6.34 20.18
CA TYR A 321 -1.80 4.88 20.28
C TYR A 321 -3.13 4.11 20.31
N LYS A 322 -4.13 4.62 21.04
CA LYS A 322 -5.46 4.02 21.13
C LYS A 322 -6.22 3.95 19.80
N ASP A 323 -5.89 4.81 18.84
CA ASP A 323 -6.50 4.83 17.50
C ASP A 323 -5.81 3.81 16.56
N ILE A 324 -4.71 3.19 17.00
CA ILE A 324 -3.89 2.27 16.20
C ILE A 324 -4.00 0.83 16.71
N VAL A 325 -3.87 0.61 18.02
CA VAL A 325 -3.56 -0.69 18.61
C VAL A 325 -4.64 -1.74 18.38
N ASP A 326 -5.93 -1.38 18.55
CA ASP A 326 -7.02 -2.33 18.41
C ASP A 326 -7.14 -2.86 16.98
N ARG A 327 -7.08 -1.93 16.00
CA ARG A 327 -7.07 -2.30 14.57
C ARG A 327 -5.89 -3.19 14.23
N MET A 328 -4.70 -2.87 14.74
CA MET A 328 -3.50 -3.66 14.48
C MET A 328 -3.56 -5.06 15.09
N LYS A 329 -4.29 -5.23 16.19
CA LYS A 329 -4.58 -6.54 16.81
C LYS A 329 -5.73 -7.31 16.15
N GLY A 330 -6.37 -6.73 15.13
CA GLY A 330 -7.51 -7.34 14.46
C GLY A 330 -8.86 -7.08 15.13
N ASN A 331 -8.91 -6.20 16.14
CA ASN A 331 -10.17 -5.80 16.79
C ASN A 331 -10.78 -4.63 16.03
N PHE A 332 -11.76 -4.94 15.18
CA PHE A 332 -12.28 -3.98 14.23
C PHE A 332 -13.69 -3.50 14.61
N ALA A 333 -13.77 -2.33 15.26
CA ALA A 333 -15.03 -1.67 15.55
C ALA A 333 -15.46 -0.78 14.36
N TYR A 334 -16.69 -0.96 13.87
CA TYR A 334 -17.26 -0.13 12.79
C TYR A 334 -17.85 1.19 13.28
N GLY A 335 -17.98 1.39 14.58
CA GLY A 335 -18.64 2.56 15.15
C GLY A 335 -20.17 2.48 15.12
N THR A 336 -20.75 1.38 14.66
CA THR A 336 -22.20 1.11 14.59
C THR A 336 -22.70 0.15 15.65
N GLY A 337 -21.81 -0.30 16.53
CA GLY A 337 -22.02 -1.46 17.43
C GLY A 337 -21.48 -2.78 16.85
N LYS A 338 -21.25 -2.87 15.53
CA LYS A 338 -20.59 -4.02 14.91
C LYS A 338 -19.10 -4.00 15.29
N VAL A 339 -18.62 -5.10 15.84
CA VAL A 339 -17.20 -5.37 16.12
C VAL A 339 -16.85 -6.72 15.52
N ILE A 340 -15.72 -6.81 14.83
CA ILE A 340 -15.16 -8.08 14.36
C ILE A 340 -13.82 -8.25 15.07
N GLU A 341 -13.66 -9.42 15.71
CA GLU A 341 -12.37 -9.83 16.29
C GLU A 341 -11.59 -10.65 15.26
N ASN A 342 -10.26 -10.59 15.36
CA ASN A 342 -9.35 -11.28 14.44
C ASN A 342 -9.63 -10.94 12.95
N HIS A 343 -10.00 -9.70 12.67
CA HIS A 343 -10.14 -9.22 11.30
C HIS A 343 -8.77 -9.28 10.61
N PRO A 344 -8.65 -9.91 9.43
CA PRO A 344 -7.37 -10.07 8.74
C PRO A 344 -6.76 -8.75 8.25
#